data_a2e40d67b433988a1aab9e7212475b9b
#
_entry.id   a2e40d67b433988a1aab9e7212475b9b
#
_cell.length_a   1.000
_cell.length_b   1.000
_cell.length_c   1.000
_cell.angle_alpha   90.00
_cell.angle_beta   90.00
_cell.angle_gamma   90.00
#
_symmetry.space_group_name_H-M   'P 1'
#
loop_
_entity.id
_entity.type
_entity.pdbx_description
1 polymer ?
#
loop_
_entity_poly.entity_id
_entity_poly.type
_entity_poly.pdbx_seq_one_letter_code
_entity_poly.pdbx_strand_id
1 'polypeptide(L)'
;LLIVVGSRVHLLPMLLMPLFLFWKHRHRRDLYLGVGLVLVSLGWVAYALFSTTDLRVVRSHGTVEMLRHYLKFPQDFVGVVWRTLLDADLRDFYFRSFVGNLGWLDAPLRPFFYPWLGVGLGLCALASFSWPKRVEDVQARTVLLAIAVISASLVFLALLATWTPHPARVIAGVQGRYFVVPVLLTAYALGGVGLKRGLPRQFMDWLLLAAFAGGSLTALTLGLQDRFAG
;
A
#
# COMPACT_ATOMS: atom_id res chain seq x y z
N LEU A 1 1.13 -15.78 0.92
CA LEU A 1 0.23 -14.85 1.58
C LEU A 1 0.62 -14.66 3.06
N LEU A 2 0.80 -15.73 3.86
CA LEU A 2 1.19 -15.65 5.28
C LEU A 2 2.45 -14.81 5.52
N ILE A 3 3.51 -15.00 4.75
CA ILE A 3 4.76 -14.24 4.87
C ILE A 3 4.50 -12.75 4.63
N VAL A 4 3.70 -12.41 3.63
CA VAL A 4 3.38 -11.02 3.28
C VAL A 4 2.53 -10.36 4.36
N VAL A 5 1.49 -11.05 4.82
CA VAL A 5 0.58 -10.54 5.87
C VAL A 5 1.27 -10.50 7.23
N GLY A 6 2.09 -11.51 7.56
CA GLY A 6 2.83 -11.59 8.81
C GLY A 6 3.93 -10.53 8.94
N SER A 7 4.45 -10.02 7.82
CA SER A 7 5.47 -8.98 7.86
C SER A 7 4.91 -7.59 8.20
N ARG A 8 3.61 -7.35 7.94
CA ARG A 8 3.00 -6.02 8.12
C ARG A 8 1.50 -6.10 8.38
N VAL A 9 1.07 -5.60 9.53
CA VAL A 9 -0.33 -5.62 9.99
C VAL A 9 -1.33 -5.02 8.99
N HIS A 10 -0.94 -3.98 8.28
CA HIS A 10 -1.81 -3.31 7.30
C HIS A 10 -2.13 -4.17 6.05
N LEU A 11 -1.48 -5.32 5.89
CA LEU A 11 -1.75 -6.27 4.80
C LEU A 11 -2.77 -7.37 5.21
N LEU A 12 -3.23 -7.38 6.46
CA LEU A 12 -4.29 -8.29 6.92
C LEU A 12 -5.52 -8.35 5.99
N PRO A 13 -6.00 -7.24 5.40
CA PRO A 13 -7.16 -7.28 4.49
C PRO A 13 -6.96 -8.19 3.26
N MET A 14 -5.72 -8.52 2.89
CA MET A 14 -5.46 -9.49 1.81
C MET A 14 -6.00 -10.90 2.13
N LEU A 15 -6.26 -11.21 3.41
CA LEU A 15 -6.91 -12.45 3.81
C LEU A 15 -8.37 -12.56 3.34
N LEU A 16 -9.00 -11.45 2.94
CA LEU A 16 -10.32 -11.46 2.30
C LEU A 16 -10.30 -12.11 0.90
N MET A 17 -9.12 -12.16 0.24
CA MET A 17 -9.01 -12.79 -1.08
C MET A 17 -9.36 -14.30 -1.07
N PRO A 18 -8.75 -15.15 -0.22
CA PRO A 18 -9.13 -16.57 -0.17
C PRO A 18 -10.56 -16.78 0.31
N LEU A 19 -11.10 -15.93 1.18
CA LEU A 19 -12.50 -15.97 1.59
C LEU A 19 -13.44 -15.63 0.43
N PHE A 20 -13.10 -14.63 -0.38
CA PHE A 20 -13.85 -14.30 -1.60
C PHE A 20 -13.81 -15.43 -2.62
N LEU A 21 -12.65 -16.06 -2.83
CA LEU A 21 -12.52 -17.22 -3.73
C LEU A 21 -13.38 -18.40 -3.24
N PHE A 22 -13.39 -18.68 -1.94
CA PHE A 22 -14.28 -19.67 -1.36
C PHE A 22 -15.76 -19.33 -1.63
N TRP A 23 -16.17 -18.11 -1.37
CA TRP A 23 -17.54 -17.66 -1.61
C TRP A 23 -17.95 -17.84 -3.08
N LYS A 24 -17.04 -17.56 -4.01
CA LYS A 24 -17.27 -17.67 -5.46
C LYS A 24 -17.31 -19.14 -5.92
N HIS A 25 -16.37 -19.96 -5.47
CA HIS A 25 -16.19 -21.34 -5.95
C HIS A 25 -16.81 -22.42 -5.07
N ARG A 26 -17.20 -22.07 -3.84
CA ARG A 26 -17.83 -22.97 -2.86
C ARG A 26 -17.01 -24.20 -2.47
N HIS A 27 -15.70 -24.22 -2.69
CA HIS A 27 -14.82 -25.32 -2.31
C HIS A 27 -14.51 -25.28 -0.81
N ARG A 28 -14.89 -26.32 -0.05
CA ARG A 28 -14.61 -26.43 1.40
C ARG A 28 -13.11 -26.30 1.73
N ARG A 29 -12.24 -26.79 0.85
CA ARG A 29 -10.79 -26.66 1.01
C ARG A 29 -10.35 -25.20 1.09
N ASP A 30 -10.90 -24.33 0.23
CA ASP A 30 -10.55 -22.92 0.20
C ASP A 30 -11.04 -22.21 1.46
N LEU A 31 -12.17 -22.64 2.03
CA LEU A 31 -12.66 -22.16 3.32
C LEU A 31 -11.70 -22.52 4.46
N TYR A 32 -11.31 -23.80 4.58
CA TYR A 32 -10.39 -24.22 5.64
C TYR A 32 -9.04 -23.54 5.53
N LEU A 33 -8.51 -23.40 4.31
CA LEU A 33 -7.28 -22.66 4.07
C LEU A 33 -7.43 -21.18 4.44
N GLY A 34 -8.53 -20.55 4.04
CA GLY A 34 -8.82 -19.15 4.36
C GLY A 34 -8.93 -18.92 5.88
N VAL A 35 -9.71 -19.74 6.58
CA VAL A 35 -9.88 -19.65 8.03
C VAL A 35 -8.55 -19.91 8.75
N GLY A 36 -7.80 -20.93 8.35
CA GLY A 36 -6.48 -21.23 8.93
C GLY A 36 -5.50 -20.06 8.75
N LEU A 37 -5.47 -19.47 7.57
CA LEU A 37 -4.65 -18.28 7.29
C LEU A 37 -5.04 -17.09 8.17
N VAL A 38 -6.34 -16.85 8.35
CA VAL A 38 -6.84 -15.78 9.24
C VAL A 38 -6.41 -16.03 10.68
N LEU A 39 -6.62 -17.23 11.21
CA LEU A 39 -6.28 -17.56 12.60
C LEU A 39 -4.78 -17.42 12.87
N VAL A 40 -3.91 -17.95 11.99
CA VAL A 40 -2.45 -17.83 12.12
C VAL A 40 -2.01 -16.36 12.03
N SER A 41 -2.59 -15.58 11.13
CA SER A 41 -2.23 -14.17 10.98
C SER A 41 -2.68 -13.33 12.17
N LEU A 42 -3.88 -13.56 12.70
CA LEU A 42 -4.37 -12.89 13.91
C LEU A 42 -3.54 -13.27 15.13
N GLY A 43 -3.19 -14.55 15.27
CA GLY A 43 -2.30 -15.02 16.34
C GLY A 43 -0.92 -14.35 16.28
N TRP A 44 -0.34 -14.23 15.07
CA TRP A 44 0.92 -13.52 14.87
C TRP A 44 0.83 -12.02 15.22
N VAL A 45 -0.22 -11.35 14.78
CA VAL A 45 -0.43 -9.93 15.10
C VAL A 45 -0.63 -9.73 16.60
N ALA A 46 -1.43 -10.58 17.24
CA ALA A 46 -1.58 -10.54 18.69
C ALA A 46 -0.22 -10.72 19.39
N TYR A 47 0.53 -11.75 19.02
CA TYR A 47 1.89 -11.97 19.55
C TYR A 47 2.78 -10.74 19.34
N ALA A 48 2.82 -10.16 18.14
CA ALA A 48 3.62 -9.00 17.84
C ALA A 48 3.20 -7.76 18.68
N LEU A 49 1.91 -7.53 18.85
CA LEU A 49 1.40 -6.42 19.67
C LEU A 49 1.75 -6.54 21.16
N PHE A 50 1.78 -7.77 21.69
CA PHE A 50 2.09 -8.01 23.10
C PHE A 50 3.59 -8.19 23.40
N SER A 51 4.37 -8.64 22.41
CA SER A 51 5.80 -8.93 22.59
C SER A 51 6.72 -7.78 22.17
N THR A 52 6.25 -6.86 21.31
CA THR A 52 7.10 -5.76 20.79
C THR A 52 6.72 -4.43 21.42
N THR A 53 7.54 -3.93 22.33
CA THR A 53 7.49 -2.54 22.81
C THR A 53 8.60 -1.75 22.12
N ASP A 54 8.22 -0.82 21.25
CA ASP A 54 9.20 0.11 20.69
C ASP A 54 9.47 1.26 21.68
N LEU A 55 10.65 1.21 22.30
CA LEU A 55 11.09 2.21 23.28
C LEU A 55 11.60 3.51 22.64
N ARG A 56 11.66 3.58 21.30
CA ARG A 56 12.13 4.78 20.57
C ARG A 56 11.14 5.92 20.58
N VAL A 57 9.86 5.63 20.80
CA VAL A 57 8.81 6.63 20.84
C VAL A 57 8.31 6.77 22.27
N VAL A 58 8.59 7.93 22.89
CA VAL A 58 8.03 8.29 24.20
C VAL A 58 6.53 8.55 23.99
N ARG A 59 5.69 7.71 24.59
CA ARG A 59 4.23 7.78 24.46
C ARG A 59 3.62 8.19 25.78
N SER A 60 2.69 9.13 25.72
CA SER A 60 1.84 9.49 26.86
C SER A 60 0.70 8.48 27.10
N HIS A 61 0.36 7.68 26.07
CA HIS A 61 -0.77 6.75 26.08
C HIS A 61 -0.38 5.40 25.46
N GLY A 62 -1.01 4.33 25.94
CA GLY A 62 -0.77 2.99 25.42
C GLY A 62 -1.41 2.78 24.03
N THR A 63 -0.79 1.94 23.18
CA THR A 63 -1.29 1.61 21.83
C THR A 63 -2.75 1.13 21.86
N VAL A 64 -3.11 0.27 22.84
CA VAL A 64 -4.47 -0.28 22.97
C VAL A 64 -5.47 0.83 23.33
N GLU A 65 -5.07 1.77 24.17
CA GLU A 65 -5.89 2.93 24.57
C GLU A 65 -6.18 3.81 23.35
N MET A 66 -5.16 4.13 22.55
CA MET A 66 -5.32 4.91 21.32
C MET A 66 -6.20 4.20 20.31
N LEU A 67 -6.01 2.90 20.12
CA LEU A 67 -6.85 2.11 19.23
C LEU A 67 -8.32 2.14 19.66
N ARG A 68 -8.57 1.99 20.97
CA ARG A 68 -9.93 2.08 21.54
C ARG A 68 -10.53 3.47 21.34
N HIS A 69 -9.74 4.54 21.51
CA HIS A 69 -10.20 5.92 21.27
C HIS A 69 -10.67 6.10 19.82
N TYR A 70 -9.84 5.76 18.84
CA TYR A 70 -10.18 5.95 17.43
C TYR A 70 -11.27 5.00 16.91
N LEU A 71 -11.44 3.83 17.52
CA LEU A 71 -12.59 2.96 17.24
C LEU A 71 -13.89 3.53 17.83
N LYS A 72 -13.82 4.18 18.98
CA LYS A 72 -14.98 4.82 19.62
C LYS A 72 -15.34 6.15 18.95
N PHE A 73 -14.35 6.89 18.45
CA PHE A 73 -14.50 8.19 17.82
C PHE A 73 -13.88 8.17 16.40
N PRO A 74 -14.51 7.49 15.43
CA PRO A 74 -13.95 7.34 14.09
C PRO A 74 -13.82 8.68 13.34
N GLN A 75 -14.61 9.70 13.69
CA GLN A 75 -14.49 11.04 13.14
C GLN A 75 -13.13 11.69 13.46
N ASP A 76 -12.55 11.42 14.64
CA ASP A 76 -11.24 11.94 15.02
C ASP A 76 -10.15 11.30 14.14
N PHE A 77 -10.24 10.00 13.89
CA PHE A 77 -9.35 9.30 12.97
C PHE A 77 -9.43 9.90 11.56
N VAL A 78 -10.65 10.03 11.01
CA VAL A 78 -10.86 10.61 9.69
C VAL A 78 -10.31 12.04 9.63
N GLY A 79 -10.54 12.84 10.66
CA GLY A 79 -10.03 14.21 10.76
C GLY A 79 -8.51 14.30 10.74
N VAL A 80 -7.81 13.43 11.47
CA VAL A 80 -6.33 13.39 11.47
C VAL A 80 -5.80 12.89 10.12
N VAL A 81 -6.38 11.83 9.56
CA VAL A 81 -6.01 11.34 8.21
C VAL A 81 -6.20 12.43 7.17
N TRP A 82 -7.33 13.14 7.20
CA TRP A 82 -7.62 14.21 6.25
C TRP A 82 -6.58 15.34 6.31
N ARG A 83 -6.26 15.82 7.53
CA ARG A 83 -5.20 16.83 7.70
C ARG A 83 -3.84 16.33 7.22
N THR A 84 -3.51 15.08 7.47
CA THR A 84 -2.27 14.44 6.99
C THR A 84 -2.20 14.41 5.47
N LEU A 85 -3.31 14.10 4.79
CA LEU A 85 -3.37 14.06 3.33
C LEU A 85 -3.40 15.44 2.68
N LEU A 86 -3.86 16.47 3.39
CA LEU A 86 -3.86 17.85 2.89
C LEU A 86 -2.53 18.58 3.09
N ASP A 87 -1.67 18.07 3.98
CA ASP A 87 -0.35 18.65 4.23
C ASP A 87 0.55 18.48 2.99
N ALA A 88 1.03 19.61 2.45
CA ALA A 88 1.78 19.62 1.19
C ALA A 88 3.14 18.96 1.30
N ASP A 89 3.83 19.17 2.43
CA ASP A 89 5.17 18.64 2.67
C ASP A 89 5.11 17.12 2.85
N LEU A 90 4.08 16.65 3.59
CA LEU A 90 3.85 15.21 3.77
C LEU A 90 3.48 14.52 2.46
N ARG A 91 2.67 15.15 1.59
CA ARG A 91 2.34 14.60 0.27
C ARG A 91 3.57 14.46 -0.63
N ASP A 92 4.42 15.48 -0.67
CA ASP A 92 5.69 15.42 -1.43
C ASP A 92 6.59 14.30 -0.90
N PHE A 93 6.73 14.21 0.43
CA PHE A 93 7.47 13.15 1.08
C PHE A 93 6.90 11.75 0.77
N TYR A 94 5.57 11.58 0.82
CA TYR A 94 4.92 10.30 0.49
C TYR A 94 5.16 9.93 -0.97
N PHE A 95 5.04 10.88 -1.88
CA PHE A 95 5.32 10.65 -3.29
C PHE A 95 6.79 10.24 -3.51
N ARG A 96 7.74 10.98 -2.97
CA ARG A 96 9.17 10.66 -3.11
C ARG A 96 9.51 9.30 -2.49
N SER A 97 9.01 9.01 -1.30
CA SER A 97 9.24 7.72 -0.64
C SER A 97 8.49 6.55 -1.26
N PHE A 98 7.47 6.81 -2.09
CA PHE A 98 6.80 5.81 -2.92
C PHE A 98 7.60 5.48 -4.17
N VAL A 99 8.06 6.51 -4.88
CA VAL A 99 8.73 6.38 -6.18
C VAL A 99 10.16 5.87 -6.02
N GLY A 100 10.90 6.39 -5.03
CA GLY A 100 12.30 6.00 -4.90
C GLY A 100 13.09 6.84 -3.90
N ASN A 101 12.83 6.65 -2.62
CA ASN A 101 13.76 7.06 -1.59
C ASN A 101 14.30 5.78 -0.94
N LEU A 102 15.55 5.44 -1.27
CA LEU A 102 16.16 4.16 -0.95
C LEU A 102 16.71 4.11 0.48
N GLY A 103 17.04 2.90 0.94
CA GLY A 103 17.60 2.68 2.27
C GLY A 103 16.62 3.05 3.38
N TRP A 104 17.11 3.73 4.41
CA TRP A 104 16.32 4.28 5.51
C TRP A 104 15.78 5.68 5.21
N LEU A 105 15.43 5.96 3.95
CA LEU A 105 15.06 7.28 3.42
C LEU A 105 16.25 8.25 3.33
N ASP A 106 17.43 7.71 3.24
CA ASP A 106 18.71 8.41 3.27
C ASP A 106 19.43 8.45 1.91
N ALA A 107 18.84 7.81 0.88
CA ALA A 107 19.32 7.84 -0.49
C ALA A 107 18.19 8.30 -1.45
N PRO A 108 17.89 9.60 -1.51
CA PRO A 108 16.91 10.14 -2.45
C PRO A 108 17.43 10.03 -3.87
N LEU A 109 16.51 9.86 -4.82
CA LEU A 109 16.83 10.00 -6.24
C LEU A 109 17.14 11.49 -6.55
N ARG A 110 17.87 11.76 -7.63
CA ARG A 110 18.04 13.13 -8.11
C ARG A 110 16.68 13.77 -8.39
N PRO A 111 16.44 15.04 -8.02
CA PRO A 111 15.14 15.70 -8.08
C PRO A 111 14.42 15.59 -9.43
N PHE A 112 15.17 15.59 -10.52
CA PHE A 112 14.65 15.45 -11.88
C PHE A 112 13.86 14.16 -12.12
N PHE A 113 14.22 13.04 -11.47
CA PHE A 113 13.56 11.76 -11.72
C PHE A 113 12.16 11.65 -11.13
N TYR A 114 11.84 12.38 -10.05
CA TYR A 114 10.53 12.27 -9.40
C TYR A 114 9.37 12.65 -10.32
N PRO A 115 9.35 13.83 -10.99
CA PRO A 115 8.27 14.16 -11.92
C PRO A 115 8.23 13.21 -13.11
N TRP A 116 9.39 12.80 -13.63
CA TRP A 116 9.47 11.89 -14.77
C TRP A 116 8.88 10.51 -14.45
N LEU A 117 9.24 9.92 -13.30
CA LEU A 117 8.69 8.65 -12.84
C LEU A 117 7.21 8.78 -12.49
N GLY A 118 6.78 9.91 -11.92
CA GLY A 118 5.37 10.18 -11.65
C GLY A 118 4.52 10.22 -12.91
N VAL A 119 4.99 10.92 -13.94
CA VAL A 119 4.33 10.95 -15.26
C VAL A 119 4.29 9.54 -15.87
N GLY A 120 5.41 8.80 -15.82
CA GLY A 120 5.49 7.44 -16.30
C GLY A 120 4.49 6.50 -15.62
N LEU A 121 4.37 6.56 -14.29
CA LEU A 121 3.36 5.82 -13.53
C LEU A 121 1.93 6.19 -13.95
N GLY A 122 1.66 7.50 -14.11
CA GLY A 122 0.35 7.99 -14.56
C GLY A 122 0.00 7.47 -15.95
N LEU A 123 0.94 7.50 -16.90
CA LEU A 123 0.74 6.97 -18.25
C LEU A 123 0.51 5.46 -18.23
N CYS A 124 1.28 4.70 -17.44
CA CYS A 124 1.07 3.26 -17.28
C CYS A 124 -0.31 2.95 -16.69
N ALA A 125 -0.75 3.72 -15.69
CA ALA A 125 -2.08 3.56 -15.10
C ALA A 125 -3.19 3.84 -16.11
N LEU A 126 -3.08 4.93 -16.88
CA LEU A 126 -4.04 5.27 -17.94
C LEU A 126 -4.07 4.23 -19.06
N ALA A 127 -2.90 3.77 -19.50
CA ALA A 127 -2.80 2.74 -20.52
C ALA A 127 -3.40 1.39 -20.08
N SER A 128 -3.30 1.09 -18.78
CA SER A 128 -3.81 -0.16 -18.20
C SER A 128 -5.30 -0.12 -17.89
N PHE A 129 -5.90 1.06 -17.82
CA PHE A 129 -7.30 1.23 -17.43
C PHE A 129 -8.26 0.51 -18.39
N SER A 130 -9.23 -0.19 -17.81
CA SER A 130 -10.29 -0.87 -18.57
C SER A 130 -11.61 -0.89 -17.80
N TRP A 131 -12.73 -0.73 -18.53
CA TRP A 131 -14.07 -0.86 -17.96
C TRP A 131 -14.44 -2.33 -17.76
N PRO A 132 -15.09 -2.70 -16.65
CA PRO A 132 -15.59 -4.05 -16.44
C PRO A 132 -16.70 -4.36 -17.45
N LYS A 133 -16.66 -5.58 -18.02
CA LYS A 133 -17.66 -6.02 -19.02
C LYS A 133 -18.68 -6.97 -18.41
N ARG A 134 -18.38 -7.61 -17.28
CA ARG A 134 -19.22 -8.61 -16.62
C ARG A 134 -19.44 -8.25 -15.16
N VAL A 135 -20.56 -8.69 -14.61
CA VAL A 135 -20.88 -8.48 -13.17
C VAL A 135 -19.81 -9.11 -12.27
N GLU A 136 -19.29 -10.28 -12.65
CA GLU A 136 -18.20 -10.96 -11.93
C GLU A 136 -16.91 -10.12 -11.88
N ASP A 137 -16.61 -9.39 -12.97
CA ASP A 137 -15.45 -8.49 -13.01
C ASP A 137 -15.67 -7.31 -12.06
N VAL A 138 -16.89 -6.79 -11.97
CA VAL A 138 -17.24 -5.72 -11.01
C VAL A 138 -17.05 -6.19 -9.58
N GLN A 139 -17.55 -7.38 -9.24
CA GLN A 139 -17.42 -7.94 -7.89
C GLN A 139 -15.94 -8.11 -7.50
N ALA A 140 -15.13 -8.73 -8.37
CA ALA A 140 -13.72 -8.92 -8.12
C ALA A 140 -12.97 -7.59 -7.94
N ARG A 141 -13.27 -6.60 -8.78
CA ARG A 141 -12.69 -5.25 -8.69
C ARG A 141 -13.09 -4.55 -7.39
N THR A 142 -14.36 -4.63 -7.01
CA THR A 142 -14.85 -4.04 -5.77
C THR A 142 -14.14 -4.63 -4.55
N VAL A 143 -13.94 -5.96 -4.52
CA VAL A 143 -13.20 -6.64 -3.45
C VAL A 143 -11.75 -6.17 -3.40
N LEU A 144 -11.06 -6.08 -4.55
CA LEU A 144 -9.67 -5.61 -4.61
C LEU A 144 -9.55 -4.16 -4.15
N LEU A 145 -10.46 -3.28 -4.58
CA LEU A 145 -10.49 -1.88 -4.15
C LEU A 145 -10.79 -1.76 -2.66
N ALA A 146 -11.73 -2.53 -2.14
CA ALA A 146 -12.03 -2.56 -0.71
C ALA A 146 -10.80 -2.99 0.10
N ILE A 147 -10.12 -4.07 -0.31
CA ILE A 147 -8.87 -4.52 0.32
C ILE A 147 -7.81 -3.42 0.27
N ALA A 148 -7.64 -2.74 -0.86
CA ALA A 148 -6.67 -1.65 -1.01
C ALA A 148 -6.96 -0.48 -0.07
N VAL A 149 -8.23 -0.03 -0.01
CA VAL A 149 -8.67 1.06 0.87
C VAL A 149 -8.52 0.70 2.34
N ILE A 150 -8.95 -0.49 2.74
CA ILE A 150 -8.81 -0.96 4.14
C ILE A 150 -7.33 -1.07 4.50
N SER A 151 -6.49 -1.63 3.62
CA SER A 151 -5.04 -1.73 3.86
C SER A 151 -4.39 -0.36 4.01
N ALA A 152 -4.73 0.61 3.17
CA ALA A 152 -4.24 1.99 3.29
C ALA A 152 -4.71 2.65 4.60
N SER A 153 -5.97 2.46 4.99
CA SER A 153 -6.52 2.96 6.26
C SER A 153 -5.80 2.35 7.47
N LEU A 154 -5.47 1.06 7.41
CA LEU A 154 -4.71 0.39 8.47
C LEU A 154 -3.27 0.87 8.58
N VAL A 155 -2.63 1.33 7.50
CA VAL A 155 -1.32 2.01 7.59
C VAL A 155 -1.44 3.24 8.49
N PHE A 156 -2.41 4.10 8.19
CA PHE A 156 -2.63 5.32 8.98
C PHE A 156 -2.98 5.00 10.42
N LEU A 157 -3.92 4.07 10.67
CA LEU A 157 -4.34 3.68 12.01
C LEU A 157 -3.19 3.08 12.83
N ALA A 158 -2.41 2.19 12.23
CA ALA A 158 -1.26 1.58 12.90
C ALA A 158 -0.24 2.63 13.32
N LEU A 159 0.16 3.54 12.43
CA LEU A 159 1.14 4.57 12.73
C LEU A 159 0.59 5.63 13.69
N LEU A 160 -0.69 5.96 13.60
CA LEU A 160 -1.35 6.84 14.54
C LEU A 160 -1.36 6.27 15.97
N ALA A 161 -1.61 4.96 16.11
CA ALA A 161 -1.66 4.30 17.41
C ALA A 161 -0.28 3.94 17.96
N THR A 162 0.73 3.71 17.09
CA THR A 162 2.03 3.16 17.52
C THR A 162 3.19 4.14 17.42
N TRP A 163 3.13 5.13 16.55
CA TRP A 163 4.26 5.98 16.22
C TRP A 163 4.02 7.47 16.45
N THR A 164 2.78 7.93 16.37
CA THR A 164 2.43 9.34 16.44
C THR A 164 2.28 9.80 17.88
N PRO A 165 2.94 10.90 18.30
CA PRO A 165 2.69 11.54 19.60
C PRO A 165 1.27 12.11 19.67
N HIS A 166 0.64 12.03 20.83
CA HIS A 166 -0.69 12.58 21.08
C HIS A 166 -0.64 13.82 21.98
N PRO A 167 -1.52 14.82 21.76
CA PRO A 167 -2.59 14.90 20.75
C PRO A 167 -2.06 15.07 19.31
N ALA A 168 -2.60 14.29 18.37
CA ALA A 168 -2.11 14.23 17.00
C ALA A 168 -2.80 15.24 16.07
N ARG A 169 -2.03 16.14 15.46
CA ARG A 169 -2.51 17.00 14.37
C ARG A 169 -2.42 16.30 13.02
N VAL A 170 -1.30 15.64 12.77
CA VAL A 170 -0.99 14.84 11.57
C VAL A 170 -0.37 13.52 12.00
N ILE A 171 -0.34 12.53 11.13
CA ILE A 171 0.20 11.20 11.41
C ILE A 171 1.69 11.19 11.06
N ALA A 172 2.52 10.91 12.05
CA ALA A 172 3.97 10.80 11.88
C ALA A 172 4.38 9.41 11.34
N GLY A 173 5.53 9.35 10.67
CA GLY A 173 6.17 8.10 10.26
C GLY A 173 5.54 7.40 9.04
N VAL A 174 4.52 7.98 8.42
CA VAL A 174 3.95 7.45 7.18
C VAL A 174 4.96 7.58 6.04
N GLN A 175 5.14 6.52 5.28
CA GLN A 175 6.06 6.46 4.13
C GLN A 175 5.33 5.92 2.91
N GLY A 176 5.61 6.48 1.73
CA GLY A 176 4.96 6.10 0.49
C GLY A 176 5.10 4.61 0.16
N ARG A 177 6.24 3.98 0.51
CA ARG A 177 6.47 2.55 0.30
C ARG A 177 5.46 1.63 1.00
N TYR A 178 4.74 2.10 2.02
CA TYR A 178 3.68 1.31 2.66
C TYR A 178 2.45 1.16 1.77
N PHE A 179 2.29 2.03 0.77
CA PHE A 179 1.17 2.02 -0.16
C PHE A 179 1.44 1.23 -1.45
N VAL A 180 2.62 0.63 -1.62
CA VAL A 180 2.96 -0.16 -2.83
C VAL A 180 1.94 -1.28 -3.05
N VAL A 181 1.60 -2.06 -2.01
CA VAL A 181 0.62 -3.14 -2.14
C VAL A 181 -0.80 -2.61 -2.40
N PRO A 182 -1.35 -1.64 -1.63
CA PRO A 182 -2.62 -0.99 -1.96
C PRO A 182 -2.68 -0.44 -3.40
N VAL A 183 -1.62 0.21 -3.88
CA VAL A 183 -1.56 0.73 -5.25
C VAL A 183 -1.57 -0.39 -6.29
N LEU A 184 -0.81 -1.47 -6.07
CA LEU A 184 -0.84 -2.65 -6.95
C LEU A 184 -2.24 -3.28 -6.99
N LEU A 185 -2.91 -3.45 -5.86
CA LEU A 185 -4.29 -3.97 -5.81
C LEU A 185 -5.25 -3.06 -6.59
N THR A 186 -5.10 -1.74 -6.45
CA THR A 186 -5.87 -0.76 -7.20
C THR A 186 -5.57 -0.87 -8.70
N ALA A 187 -4.31 -1.00 -9.08
CA ALA A 187 -3.91 -1.18 -10.48
C ALA A 187 -4.52 -2.46 -11.09
N TYR A 188 -4.51 -3.58 -10.35
CA TYR A 188 -5.18 -4.80 -10.78
C TYR A 188 -6.71 -4.64 -10.85
N ALA A 189 -7.32 -3.92 -9.92
CA ALA A 189 -8.76 -3.66 -9.95
C ALA A 189 -9.18 -2.80 -11.14
N LEU A 190 -8.37 -1.80 -11.49
CA LEU A 190 -8.65 -0.89 -12.61
C LEU A 190 -8.15 -1.41 -13.94
N GLY A 191 -7.17 -2.30 -13.92
CA GLY A 191 -6.62 -2.95 -15.11
C GLY A 191 -7.56 -3.99 -15.73
N GLY A 192 -7.37 -4.28 -17.02
CA GLY A 192 -8.11 -5.32 -17.71
C GLY A 192 -7.29 -6.60 -17.85
N VAL A 193 -7.80 -7.68 -17.28
CA VAL A 193 -7.26 -9.02 -17.54
C VAL A 193 -7.83 -9.53 -18.86
N GLY A 194 -6.94 -9.92 -19.78
CA GLY A 194 -7.35 -10.62 -21.03
C GLY A 194 -7.92 -9.72 -22.13
N LEU A 195 -7.69 -8.41 -22.10
CA LEU A 195 -7.99 -7.56 -23.26
C LEU A 195 -7.10 -7.97 -24.43
N LYS A 196 -7.71 -8.57 -25.47
CA LYS A 196 -7.05 -8.72 -26.76
C LYS A 196 -6.82 -7.32 -27.33
N ARG A 197 -5.62 -6.80 -27.12
CA ARG A 197 -5.20 -5.50 -27.67
C ARG A 197 -4.63 -5.74 -29.06
N GLY A 198 -4.94 -4.88 -30.03
CA GLY A 198 -4.31 -4.94 -31.36
C GLY A 198 -2.79 -4.77 -31.24
N LEU A 199 -2.04 -5.35 -32.17
CA LEU A 199 -0.57 -5.31 -32.23
C LEU A 199 0.04 -3.92 -31.99
N PRO A 200 -0.48 -2.81 -32.60
CA PRO A 200 0.08 -1.47 -32.36
C PRO A 200 -0.01 -1.03 -30.90
N ARG A 201 -1.11 -1.38 -30.22
CA ARG A 201 -1.32 -1.01 -28.81
C ARG A 201 -0.45 -1.86 -27.87
N GLN A 202 -0.28 -3.14 -28.18
CA GLN A 202 0.66 -4.00 -27.44
C GLN A 202 2.08 -3.48 -27.54
N PHE A 203 2.52 -3.09 -28.73
CA PHE A 203 3.85 -2.50 -28.94
C PHE A 203 4.04 -1.23 -28.13
N MET A 204 3.04 -0.33 -28.11
CA MET A 204 3.09 0.88 -27.31
C MET A 204 3.14 0.59 -25.80
N ASP A 205 2.35 -0.40 -25.32
CA ASP A 205 2.39 -0.83 -23.92
C ASP A 205 3.77 -1.36 -23.52
N TRP A 206 4.42 -2.17 -24.39
CA TRP A 206 5.77 -2.66 -24.18
C TRP A 206 6.81 -1.53 -24.21
N LEU A 207 6.66 -0.57 -25.09
CA LEU A 207 7.56 0.59 -25.19
C LEU A 207 7.47 1.48 -23.94
N LEU A 208 6.26 1.76 -23.46
CA LEU A 208 6.03 2.46 -22.20
C LEU A 208 6.64 1.72 -21.00
N LEU A 209 6.44 0.40 -20.92
CA LEU A 209 7.00 -0.43 -19.86
C LEU A 209 8.54 -0.42 -19.90
N ALA A 210 9.13 -0.60 -21.09
CA ALA A 210 10.58 -0.58 -21.27
C ALA A 210 11.19 0.79 -20.91
N ALA A 211 10.55 1.87 -21.36
CA ALA A 211 10.99 3.23 -21.05
C ALA A 211 10.90 3.52 -19.53
N PHE A 212 9.80 3.11 -18.89
CA PHE A 212 9.63 3.26 -17.44
C PHE A 212 10.64 2.41 -16.65
N ALA A 213 10.82 1.14 -17.03
CA ALA A 213 11.78 0.25 -16.38
C ALA A 213 13.23 0.74 -16.57
N GLY A 214 13.62 1.12 -17.80
CA GLY A 214 14.94 1.66 -18.09
C GLY A 214 15.22 2.95 -17.33
N GLY A 215 14.28 3.88 -17.31
CA GLY A 215 14.39 5.12 -16.54
C GLY A 215 14.46 4.90 -15.04
N SER A 216 13.68 3.95 -14.51
CA SER A 216 13.73 3.57 -13.09
C SER A 216 15.10 2.98 -12.72
N LEU A 217 15.64 2.09 -13.55
CA LEU A 217 16.98 1.52 -13.35
C LEU A 217 18.06 2.59 -13.40
N THR A 218 17.99 3.51 -14.37
CA THR A 218 18.93 4.62 -14.48
C THR A 218 18.86 5.53 -13.24
N ALA A 219 17.67 5.90 -12.81
CA ALA A 219 17.46 6.70 -11.61
C ALA A 219 18.05 6.04 -10.36
N LEU A 220 17.83 4.72 -10.21
CA LEU A 220 18.33 3.91 -9.12
C LEU A 220 19.86 3.86 -9.13
N THR A 221 20.46 3.57 -10.29
CA THR A 221 21.92 3.48 -10.45
C THR A 221 22.59 4.80 -10.10
N LEU A 222 22.08 5.92 -10.62
CA LEU A 222 22.62 7.25 -10.35
C LEU A 222 22.44 7.64 -8.88
N GLY A 223 21.28 7.34 -8.25
CA GLY A 223 21.06 7.58 -6.83
C GLY A 223 22.00 6.78 -5.93
N LEU A 224 22.32 5.54 -6.30
CA LEU A 224 23.30 4.72 -5.58
C LEU A 224 24.74 5.24 -5.79
N GLN A 225 25.09 5.66 -7.01
CA GLN A 225 26.39 6.25 -7.27
C GLN A 225 26.59 7.53 -6.44
N ASP A 226 25.61 8.41 -6.39
CA ASP A 226 25.70 9.66 -5.60
C ASP A 226 25.90 9.37 -4.11
N ARG A 227 25.39 8.26 -3.60
CA ARG A 227 25.54 7.87 -2.20
C ARG A 227 26.88 7.21 -1.87
N PHE A 228 27.42 6.39 -2.77
CA PHE A 228 28.60 5.55 -2.49
C PHE A 228 29.87 6.01 -3.19
N ALA A 229 29.79 6.93 -4.16
CA ALA A 229 30.94 7.46 -4.88
C ALA A 229 31.29 8.92 -4.50
N GLY A 230 30.51 9.56 -3.64
CA GLY A 230 30.80 10.84 -3.00
C GLY A 230 31.24 10.60 -1.58
#